data_ff4874810930541507f54f746be24a23
#
_entry.id   ff4874810930541507f54f746be24a23
#
_cell.length_a   1.000
_cell.length_b   1.000
_cell.length_c   1.000
_cell.angle_alpha   90.00
_cell.angle_beta   90.00
_cell.angle_gamma   90.00
#
_symmetry.space_group_name_H-M   'P 1'
#
loop_
_entity.id
_entity.type
_entity.pdbx_description
1 polymer ?
#
loop_
_entity_poly.entity_id
_entity_poly.type
_entity_poly.pdbx_seq_one_letter_code
_entity_poly.pdbx_strand_id
1 'polypeptide(L)'
;GPFPEVQMLAGMALCREILARQRIPAHRVLGHSDVAPGRKVDPGHLFDWRGLARAGIGLFPDRLSPAVLGEAEAVAALARIGYRTGAPSFADPVSRMALNGFRRHWEPLSLGQPYDPRGAAMLQQVAQMCVPPEKPFA
;
A
#
# COMPACT_ATOMS: atom_id res chain seq x y z
N GLY A 1 2.02 -14.82 -12.75
CA GLY A 1 2.55 -15.57 -11.64
C GLY A 1 3.50 -14.74 -10.77
N PRO A 2 4.06 -15.30 -9.69
CA PRO A 2 5.02 -14.59 -8.86
C PRO A 2 6.30 -14.27 -9.65
N PHE A 3 6.99 -13.21 -9.24
CA PHE A 3 8.23 -12.79 -9.87
C PHE A 3 9.35 -13.79 -9.61
N PRO A 4 10.22 -14.10 -10.61
CA PRO A 4 11.35 -14.97 -10.39
C PRO A 4 12.30 -14.44 -9.31
N GLU A 5 12.90 -15.35 -8.51
CA GLU A 5 13.82 -15.00 -7.43
C GLU A 5 14.99 -14.15 -7.91
N VAL A 6 15.60 -14.51 -9.05
CA VAL A 6 16.73 -13.76 -9.64
C VAL A 6 16.33 -12.34 -9.97
N GLN A 7 15.13 -12.13 -10.50
CA GLN A 7 14.60 -10.82 -10.83
C GLN A 7 14.36 -10.02 -9.53
N MET A 8 13.82 -10.63 -8.50
CA MET A 8 13.60 -9.97 -7.21
C MET A 8 14.93 -9.57 -6.57
N LEU A 9 15.93 -10.44 -6.56
CA LEU A 9 17.25 -10.14 -5.99
C LEU A 9 17.95 -9.00 -6.74
N ALA A 10 17.90 -8.98 -8.08
CA ALA A 10 18.48 -7.91 -8.88
C ALA A 10 17.76 -6.58 -8.63
N GLY A 11 16.43 -6.60 -8.54
CA GLY A 11 15.61 -5.45 -8.22
C GLY A 11 15.90 -4.89 -6.83
N MET A 12 16.08 -5.76 -5.83
CA MET A 12 16.45 -5.38 -4.47
C MET A 12 17.80 -4.65 -4.42
N ALA A 13 18.81 -5.16 -5.13
CA ALA A 13 20.13 -4.54 -5.16
C ALA A 13 20.07 -3.13 -5.76
N LEU A 14 19.35 -2.96 -6.87
CA LEU A 14 19.16 -1.66 -7.51
C LEU A 14 18.39 -0.69 -6.60
N CYS A 15 17.32 -1.15 -5.98
CA CYS A 15 16.52 -0.32 -5.07
C CYS A 15 17.32 0.16 -3.87
N ARG A 16 18.12 -0.71 -3.25
CA ARG A 16 18.98 -0.33 -2.12
C ARG A 16 19.94 0.80 -2.51
N GLU A 17 20.54 0.70 -3.69
CA GLU A 17 21.44 1.73 -4.20
C GLU A 17 20.72 3.06 -4.39
N ILE A 18 19.55 3.06 -5.01
CA ILE A 18 18.75 4.26 -5.24
C ILE A 18 18.28 4.88 -3.92
N LEU A 19 17.77 4.07 -2.98
CA LEU A 19 17.30 4.54 -1.68
C LEU A 19 18.40 5.18 -0.86
N ALA A 20 19.60 4.56 -0.84
CA ALA A 20 20.75 5.10 -0.14
C ALA A 20 21.22 6.43 -0.73
N ARG A 21 21.22 6.52 -2.07
CA ARG A 21 21.69 7.71 -2.80
C ARG A 21 20.70 8.88 -2.70
N GLN A 22 19.40 8.62 -2.73
CA GLN A 22 18.33 9.62 -2.75
C GLN A 22 17.69 9.86 -1.39
N ARG A 23 18.03 9.05 -0.37
CA ARG A 23 17.45 9.14 0.99
C ARG A 23 15.93 9.07 0.99
N ILE A 24 15.35 8.13 0.25
CA ILE A 24 13.91 7.95 0.14
C ILE A 24 13.38 7.24 1.39
N PRO A 25 12.37 7.82 2.08
CA PRO A 25 11.75 7.14 3.22
C PRO A 25 11.04 5.84 2.79
N ALA A 26 11.02 4.84 3.69
CA ALA A 26 10.43 3.54 3.41
C ALA A 26 8.97 3.61 2.94
N HIS A 27 8.15 4.51 3.52
CA HIS A 27 6.74 4.66 3.14
C HIS A 27 6.52 5.32 1.78
N ARG A 28 7.58 5.79 1.12
CA ARG A 28 7.52 6.36 -0.23
C ARG A 28 7.95 5.38 -1.32
N VAL A 29 8.25 4.15 -0.97
CA VAL A 29 8.54 3.09 -1.94
C VAL A 29 7.20 2.51 -2.41
N LEU A 30 6.79 2.88 -3.62
CA LEU A 30 5.43 2.67 -4.13
C LEU A 30 5.45 1.98 -5.49
N GLY A 31 4.37 1.29 -5.81
CA GLY A 31 4.10 0.79 -7.16
C GLY A 31 3.17 1.74 -7.93
N HIS A 32 3.01 1.51 -9.23
CA HIS A 32 2.08 2.30 -10.05
C HIS A 32 0.64 2.16 -9.55
N SER A 33 0.26 1.00 -9.02
CA SER A 33 -1.08 0.80 -8.45
C SER A 33 -1.35 1.66 -7.21
N ASP A 34 -0.31 2.08 -6.49
CA ASP A 34 -0.47 3.01 -5.37
C ASP A 34 -0.71 4.44 -5.87
N VAL A 35 0.07 4.85 -6.87
CA VAL A 35 0.03 6.22 -7.39
C VAL A 35 -1.18 6.48 -8.28
N ALA A 36 -1.59 5.48 -9.07
CA ALA A 36 -2.70 5.60 -10.02
C ALA A 36 -3.66 4.39 -9.93
N PRO A 37 -4.31 4.15 -8.77
CA PRO A 37 -5.05 2.91 -8.52
C PRO A 37 -6.23 2.66 -9.46
N GLY A 38 -6.74 3.70 -10.10
CA GLY A 38 -7.82 3.57 -11.07
C GLY A 38 -7.37 3.27 -12.50
N ARG A 39 -6.07 3.33 -12.78
CA ARG A 39 -5.51 3.21 -14.13
C ARG A 39 -4.41 2.17 -14.23
N LYS A 40 -3.70 1.90 -13.14
CA LYS A 40 -2.53 1.02 -13.12
C LYS A 40 -2.68 -0.06 -12.06
N VAL A 41 -2.24 -1.25 -12.38
CA VAL A 41 -2.28 -2.40 -11.47
C VAL A 41 -0.89 -2.95 -11.17
N ASP A 42 0.13 -2.50 -11.88
CA ASP A 42 1.49 -2.98 -11.69
C ASP A 42 2.16 -2.36 -10.44
N PRO A 43 3.03 -3.11 -9.75
CA PRO A 43 3.55 -4.42 -10.12
C PRO A 43 2.58 -5.59 -9.90
N GLY A 44 1.37 -5.33 -9.44
CA GLY A 44 0.34 -6.34 -9.23
C GLY A 44 0.39 -6.95 -7.83
N HIS A 45 -0.65 -7.73 -7.52
CA HIS A 45 -0.86 -8.30 -6.19
C HIS A 45 0.09 -9.47 -5.84
N LEU A 46 0.84 -9.96 -6.81
CA LEU A 46 1.84 -11.03 -6.59
C LEU A 46 3.25 -10.50 -6.31
N PHE A 47 3.44 -9.19 -6.32
CA PHE A 47 4.74 -8.59 -6.04
C PHE A 47 5.07 -8.70 -4.54
N ASP A 48 6.29 -9.11 -4.22
CA ASP A 48 6.69 -9.42 -2.84
C ASP A 48 7.14 -8.17 -2.05
N TRP A 49 6.17 -7.32 -1.71
CA TRP A 49 6.43 -6.14 -0.89
C TRP A 49 6.98 -6.47 0.49
N ARG A 50 6.49 -7.57 1.09
CA ARG A 50 6.94 -8.02 2.40
C ARG A 50 8.43 -8.42 2.36
N GLY A 51 8.82 -9.19 1.34
CA GLY A 51 10.21 -9.59 1.14
C GLY A 51 11.12 -8.38 0.92
N LEU A 52 10.68 -7.38 0.16
CA LEU A 52 11.41 -6.13 -0.02
C LEU A 52 11.61 -5.40 1.31
N ALA A 53 10.58 -5.29 2.15
CA ALA A 53 10.67 -4.64 3.45
C ALA A 53 11.66 -5.35 4.38
N ARG A 54 11.66 -6.68 4.38
CA ARG A 54 12.64 -7.47 5.14
C ARG A 54 14.07 -7.22 4.67
N ALA A 55 14.26 -6.86 3.42
CA ALA A 55 15.54 -6.47 2.84
C ALA A 55 15.87 -4.98 3.03
N GLY A 56 15.07 -4.24 3.80
CA GLY A 56 15.26 -2.82 4.06
C GLY A 56 14.72 -1.89 2.98
N ILE A 57 13.85 -2.37 2.09
CA ILE A 57 13.29 -1.63 0.96
C ILE A 57 11.79 -1.52 1.14
N GLY A 58 11.29 -0.30 1.34
CA GLY A 58 9.88 -0.05 1.53
C GLY A 58 9.40 -0.38 2.94
N LEU A 59 8.10 -0.26 3.12
CA LEU A 59 7.41 -0.44 4.39
C LEU A 59 6.49 -1.65 4.31
N PHE A 60 6.57 -2.54 5.29
CA PHE A 60 5.56 -3.59 5.48
C PHE A 60 5.51 -3.95 6.97
N PRO A 61 4.33 -3.88 7.62
CA PRO A 61 4.23 -4.17 9.05
C PRO A 61 4.57 -5.64 9.37
N ASP A 62 5.37 -5.85 10.41
CA ASP A 62 5.69 -7.20 10.92
C ASP A 62 4.63 -7.70 11.90
N ARG A 63 3.97 -6.80 12.60
CA ARG A 63 2.97 -7.11 13.63
C ARG A 63 1.72 -6.29 13.42
N LEU A 64 0.57 -6.92 13.61
CA LEU A 64 -0.73 -6.29 13.53
C LEU A 64 -1.48 -6.45 14.84
N SER A 65 -2.17 -5.39 15.24
CA SER A 65 -3.16 -5.44 16.33
C SER A 65 -4.56 -5.39 15.72
N PRO A 66 -5.53 -6.11 16.27
CA PRO A 66 -6.91 -6.03 15.80
C PRO A 66 -7.40 -4.58 15.77
N ALA A 67 -8.11 -4.21 14.73
CA ALA A 67 -8.67 -2.87 14.56
C ALA A 67 -10.02 -2.95 13.88
N VAL A 68 -10.93 -2.08 14.30
CA VAL A 68 -12.25 -1.94 13.71
C VAL A 68 -12.37 -0.51 13.20
N LEU A 69 -12.49 -0.36 11.88
CA LEU A 69 -12.69 0.93 11.24
C LEU A 69 -13.93 0.89 10.37
N GLY A 70 -14.88 1.78 10.62
CA GLY A 70 -15.99 2.03 9.70
C GLY A 70 -15.48 2.59 8.36
N GLU A 71 -16.35 2.68 7.35
CA GLU A 71 -15.92 3.13 6.02
C GLU A 71 -15.31 4.53 6.04
N ALA A 72 -15.93 5.47 6.75
CA ALA A 72 -15.43 6.84 6.85
C ALA A 72 -14.02 6.89 7.47
N GLU A 73 -13.79 6.14 8.54
CA GLU A 73 -12.49 6.05 9.19
C GLU A 73 -11.47 5.35 8.29
N ALA A 74 -11.88 4.33 7.56
CA ALA A 74 -11.01 3.62 6.61
C ALA A 74 -10.60 4.52 5.45
N VAL A 75 -11.52 5.30 4.90
CA VAL A 75 -11.20 6.28 3.84
C VAL A 75 -10.22 7.33 4.36
N ALA A 76 -10.42 7.80 5.60
CA ALA A 76 -9.48 8.74 6.22
C ALA A 76 -8.08 8.12 6.40
N ALA A 77 -8.02 6.83 6.76
CA ALA A 77 -6.74 6.12 6.87
C ALA A 77 -6.04 6.01 5.51
N LEU A 78 -6.77 5.70 4.44
CA LEU A 78 -6.23 5.66 3.09
C LEU A 78 -5.67 7.03 2.67
N ALA A 79 -6.39 8.10 2.97
CA ALA A 79 -5.91 9.46 2.70
C ALA A 79 -4.63 9.78 3.49
N ARG A 80 -4.55 9.34 4.74
CA ARG A 80 -3.35 9.53 5.57
C ARG A 80 -2.13 8.81 4.98
N ILE A 81 -2.31 7.61 4.43
CA ILE A 81 -1.24 6.88 3.74
C ILE A 81 -0.78 7.64 2.50
N GLY A 82 -1.69 8.33 1.83
CA GLY A 82 -1.40 9.15 0.67
C GLY A 82 -2.28 8.88 -0.55
N TYR A 83 -3.21 7.93 -0.46
CA TYR A 83 -4.13 7.67 -1.56
C TYR A 83 -5.09 8.82 -1.78
N ARG A 84 -5.36 9.11 -3.04
CA ARG A 84 -6.44 10.01 -3.41
C ARG A 84 -7.77 9.34 -3.06
N THR A 85 -8.62 10.05 -2.32
CA THR A 85 -9.94 9.56 -1.90
C THR A 85 -11.03 10.51 -2.36
N GLY A 86 -12.26 9.98 -2.45
CA GLY A 86 -13.47 10.75 -2.71
C GLY A 86 -14.33 10.82 -1.46
N ALA A 87 -15.61 10.44 -1.58
CA ALA A 87 -16.54 10.42 -0.46
C ALA A 87 -16.10 9.40 0.63
N PRO A 88 -16.54 9.58 1.89
CA PRO A 88 -16.18 8.70 3.01
C PRO A 88 -16.95 7.38 2.99
N SER A 89 -17.03 6.75 1.83
CA SER A 89 -17.73 5.49 1.59
C SER A 89 -17.10 4.75 0.42
N PHE A 90 -17.06 3.42 0.49
CA PHE A 90 -16.57 2.59 -0.61
C PHE A 90 -17.64 2.35 -1.72
N ALA A 91 -18.83 2.92 -1.58
CA ALA A 91 -19.75 3.11 -2.70
C ALA A 91 -19.23 4.15 -3.69
N ASP A 92 -18.41 5.09 -3.21
CA ASP A 92 -17.74 6.08 -4.06
C ASP A 92 -16.62 5.42 -4.87
N PRO A 93 -16.61 5.59 -6.22
CA PRO A 93 -15.61 4.94 -7.08
C PRO A 93 -14.17 5.33 -6.75
N VAL A 94 -13.89 6.59 -6.41
CA VAL A 94 -12.53 7.05 -6.12
C VAL A 94 -12.02 6.42 -4.82
N SER A 95 -12.83 6.40 -3.78
CA SER A 95 -12.46 5.78 -2.50
C SER A 95 -12.29 4.27 -2.63
N ARG A 96 -13.12 3.61 -3.46
CA ARG A 96 -12.97 2.18 -3.75
C ARG A 96 -11.68 1.89 -4.51
N MET A 97 -11.30 2.73 -5.47
CA MET A 97 -10.02 2.60 -6.18
C MET A 97 -8.84 2.73 -5.23
N ALA A 98 -8.91 3.64 -4.26
CA ALA A 98 -7.89 3.77 -3.22
C ALA A 98 -7.76 2.48 -2.40
N LEU A 99 -8.88 1.88 -2.00
CA LEU A 99 -8.88 0.60 -1.29
C LEU A 99 -8.26 -0.51 -2.13
N ASN A 100 -8.55 -0.57 -3.41
CA ASN A 100 -7.98 -1.58 -4.31
C ASN A 100 -6.46 -1.39 -4.46
N GLY A 101 -5.99 -0.16 -4.59
CA GLY A 101 -4.56 0.15 -4.64
C GLY A 101 -3.86 -0.28 -3.35
N PHE A 102 -4.43 0.06 -2.21
CA PHE A 102 -3.95 -0.37 -0.90
C PHE A 102 -3.87 -1.90 -0.81
N ARG A 103 -4.92 -2.60 -1.20
CA ARG A 103 -4.99 -4.06 -1.13
C ARG A 103 -3.96 -4.74 -2.00
N ARG A 104 -3.69 -4.21 -3.20
CA ARG A 104 -2.63 -4.77 -4.07
C ARG A 104 -1.26 -4.72 -3.43
N HIS A 105 -0.99 -3.73 -2.62
CA HIS A 105 0.29 -3.57 -1.93
C HIS A 105 0.34 -4.37 -0.63
N TRP A 106 -0.61 -4.17 0.28
CA TRP A 106 -0.53 -4.67 1.65
C TRP A 106 -1.45 -5.84 1.97
N GLU A 107 -2.55 -6.02 1.25
CA GLU A 107 -3.55 -7.06 1.51
C GLU A 107 -4.04 -7.73 0.22
N PRO A 108 -3.15 -8.34 -0.58
CA PRO A 108 -3.55 -8.86 -1.88
C PRO A 108 -4.63 -9.94 -1.82
N LEU A 109 -4.71 -10.71 -0.72
CA LEU A 109 -5.73 -11.73 -0.55
C LEU A 109 -7.14 -11.17 -0.34
N SER A 110 -7.24 -9.90 0.05
CA SER A 110 -8.52 -9.21 0.24
C SER A 110 -9.03 -8.54 -1.03
N LEU A 111 -8.22 -8.50 -2.09
CA LEU A 111 -8.61 -7.86 -3.35
C LEU A 111 -9.88 -8.49 -3.93
N GLY A 112 -10.87 -7.65 -4.24
CA GLY A 112 -12.16 -8.10 -4.76
C GLY A 112 -13.18 -8.48 -3.69
N GLN A 113 -12.78 -8.54 -2.43
CA GLN A 113 -13.71 -8.82 -1.33
C GLN A 113 -14.41 -7.55 -0.85
N PRO A 114 -15.66 -7.63 -0.32
CA PRO A 114 -16.29 -6.50 0.33
C PRO A 114 -15.41 -5.96 1.47
N TYR A 115 -15.50 -4.67 1.75
CA TYR A 115 -14.79 -4.10 2.88
C TYR A 115 -15.40 -4.61 4.19
N ASP A 116 -14.58 -5.17 5.07
CA ASP A 116 -14.98 -5.61 6.41
C ASP A 116 -14.37 -4.67 7.45
N PRO A 117 -15.19 -3.93 8.22
CA PRO A 117 -14.69 -3.05 9.28
C PRO A 117 -13.80 -3.76 10.30
N ARG A 118 -14.04 -5.05 10.54
CA ARG A 118 -13.29 -5.86 11.50
C ARG A 118 -11.93 -6.34 10.95
N GLY A 119 -11.73 -6.21 9.65
CA GLY A 119 -10.48 -6.61 8.98
C GLY A 119 -9.52 -5.45 8.75
N ALA A 120 -9.57 -4.39 9.55
CA ALA A 120 -8.84 -3.15 9.31
C ALA A 120 -7.45 -3.09 9.97
N ALA A 121 -6.93 -4.18 10.51
CA ALA A 121 -5.65 -4.21 11.23
C ALA A 121 -4.48 -3.71 10.37
N MET A 122 -4.35 -4.19 9.14
CA MET A 122 -3.27 -3.77 8.24
C MET A 122 -3.40 -2.30 7.87
N LEU A 123 -4.61 -1.87 7.50
CA LEU A 123 -4.88 -0.48 7.12
C LEU A 123 -4.53 0.49 8.26
N GLN A 124 -4.96 0.18 9.48
CA GLN A 124 -4.66 1.01 10.63
C GLN A 124 -3.15 1.07 10.89
N GLN A 125 -2.48 -0.08 10.87
CA GLN A 125 -1.04 -0.15 11.14
C GLN A 125 -0.23 0.63 10.11
N VAL A 126 -0.52 0.46 8.83
CA VAL A 126 0.16 1.19 7.75
C VAL A 126 -0.08 2.69 7.91
N ALA A 127 -1.31 3.11 8.18
CA ALA A 127 -1.63 4.52 8.37
C ALA A 127 -0.86 5.13 9.55
N GLN A 128 -0.68 4.39 10.64
CA GLN A 128 0.10 4.84 11.80
C GLN A 128 1.60 4.95 11.51
N MET A 129 2.12 4.13 10.61
CA MET A 129 3.54 4.11 10.24
C MET A 129 3.89 5.16 9.18
N CYS A 130 2.90 5.72 8.50
CA CYS A 130 3.11 6.70 7.44
C CYS A 130 3.07 8.13 7.97
N VAL A 131 3.98 8.97 7.43
CA VAL A 131 3.86 10.42 7.56
C VAL A 131 2.99 10.89 6.40
N PRO A 132 1.85 11.59 6.66
CA PRO A 132 0.97 12.04 5.59
C PRO A 132 1.72 12.92 4.58
N PRO A 133 1.57 12.68 3.27
CA PRO A 133 2.15 13.56 2.27
C PRO A 133 1.40 14.90 2.21
N GLU A 134 2.07 15.94 1.73
CA GLU A 134 1.44 17.26 1.53
C GLU A 134 0.34 17.18 0.46
N LYS A 135 0.51 16.30 -0.52
CA LYS A 135 -0.43 16.04 -1.60
C LYS A 135 -0.68 14.54 -1.73
N PRO A 136 -1.86 14.11 -2.19
CA PRO A 136 -2.09 12.71 -2.54
C PRO A 136 -1.08 12.22 -3.58
N PHE A 137 -0.92 10.88 -3.69
CA PHE A 137 0.04 10.26 -4.61
C PHE A 137 -0.18 10.66 -6.07
N ALA A 138 -1.44 10.87 -6.47
CA ALA A 138 -1.70 11.36 -7.82
C ALA A 138 -3.10 12.00 -7.95
#